data_8d9acc8bfa9aa45bc528447f84d33b7f
#
_entry.id   8d9acc8bfa9aa45bc528447f84d33b7f
#
_cell.length_a   1.000
_cell.length_b   1.000
_cell.length_c   1.000
_cell.angle_alpha   90.00
_cell.angle_beta   90.00
_cell.angle_gamma   90.00
#
_symmetry.space_group_name_H-M   'P 1'
#
loop_
_entity.id
_entity.type
_entity.pdbx_description
1 polymer ?
#
loop_
_entity_poly.entity_id
_entity_poly.type
_entity_poly.pdbx_seq_one_letter_code
_entity_poly.pdbx_strand_id
1 'polypeptide(L)'
;MRFQVHVAALALATFIPLVAQAPKGWKVRLDRSTEASDPDASGAIKFVNMGTGFHATNPQAAIYWNPTNTVSGAYTLKGTFTLMRPSSHANYYGLVFGGSGLEGAQQSYLYFVVAQNGMWLIKSRNGNATRTIGGYTSNDAVKMPDATGKSTNALEVRVGPGNIDFVVNRVVVHTEPKTGALAKTDGLYGIRVNHLLEVQIDGLGVSQ
;
A
#
# COMPACT_ATOMS: atom_id res chain seq x y z
N MET A 1 61.17 -8.47 22.13
CA MET A 1 60.24 -7.48 21.54
C MET A 1 58.97 -8.24 21.15
N ARG A 2 57.88 -8.15 21.94
CA ARG A 2 56.61 -8.87 21.65
C ARG A 2 55.63 -7.86 21.02
N PHE A 3 55.26 -8.07 19.80
CA PHE A 3 54.21 -7.28 19.13
C PHE A 3 52.83 -7.80 19.56
N GLN A 4 52.06 -6.95 20.26
CA GLN A 4 50.63 -7.19 20.51
C GLN A 4 49.83 -6.70 19.29
N VAL A 5 49.15 -7.61 18.62
CA VAL A 5 48.20 -7.29 17.57
C VAL A 5 46.86 -7.04 18.21
N HIS A 6 46.39 -5.80 18.16
CA HIS A 6 45.04 -5.45 18.59
C HIS A 6 44.07 -5.69 17.45
N VAL A 7 43.23 -6.70 17.57
CA VAL A 7 42.09 -6.94 16.63
C VAL A 7 40.94 -6.05 17.08
N ALA A 8 40.66 -5.02 16.31
CA ALA A 8 39.46 -4.19 16.50
C ALA A 8 38.26 -4.92 15.91
N ALA A 9 37.35 -5.38 16.75
CA ALA A 9 36.09 -5.94 16.31
C ALA A 9 35.14 -4.80 15.86
N LEU A 10 34.89 -4.73 14.56
CA LEU A 10 33.91 -3.80 13.99
C LEU A 10 32.50 -4.37 14.24
N ALA A 11 31.77 -3.85 15.20
CA ALA A 11 30.37 -4.20 15.43
C ALA A 11 29.51 -3.59 14.31
N LEU A 12 29.04 -4.41 13.36
CA LEU A 12 27.99 -4.02 12.42
C LEU A 12 26.68 -3.82 13.20
N ALA A 13 26.30 -2.59 13.46
CA ALA A 13 24.98 -2.25 13.96
C ALA A 13 23.95 -2.51 12.83
N THR A 14 23.24 -3.63 12.89
CA THR A 14 22.08 -3.88 12.05
C THR A 14 20.96 -2.94 12.51
N PHE A 15 20.69 -1.89 11.74
CA PHE A 15 19.50 -1.07 11.92
C PHE A 15 18.28 -1.93 11.55
N ILE A 16 17.65 -2.54 12.54
CA ILE A 16 16.30 -3.09 12.39
C ILE A 16 15.36 -1.89 12.36
N PRO A 17 14.61 -1.64 11.28
CA PRO A 17 13.63 -0.57 11.27
C PRO A 17 12.60 -0.89 12.37
N LEU A 18 12.44 0.03 13.31
CA LEU A 18 11.49 -0.08 14.40
C LEU A 18 10.07 0.08 13.83
N VAL A 19 9.48 -1.01 13.37
CA VAL A 19 8.05 -1.06 13.09
C VAL A 19 7.37 -1.17 14.45
N ALA A 20 6.61 -0.14 14.85
CA ALA A 20 5.75 -0.24 16.01
C ALA A 20 4.82 -1.45 15.79
N GLN A 21 4.65 -2.26 16.81
CA GLN A 21 4.07 -3.59 16.79
C GLN A 21 2.82 -3.67 15.89
N ALA A 22 2.95 -4.32 14.74
CA ALA A 22 1.84 -4.53 13.82
C ALA A 22 0.75 -5.40 14.48
N PRO A 23 -0.52 -5.28 14.09
CA PRO A 23 -1.59 -6.16 14.56
C PRO A 23 -1.20 -7.63 14.38
N LYS A 24 -1.66 -8.49 15.29
CA LYS A 24 -1.32 -9.92 15.28
C LYS A 24 -1.56 -10.54 13.91
N GLY A 25 -0.53 -11.22 13.38
CA GLY A 25 -0.56 -11.88 12.08
C GLY A 25 -0.30 -10.98 10.88
N TRP A 26 -0.30 -9.66 11.05
CA TRP A 26 0.01 -8.74 9.97
C TRP A 26 1.51 -8.56 9.77
N LYS A 27 1.89 -8.41 8.52
CA LYS A 27 3.24 -8.12 8.09
C LYS A 27 3.30 -6.74 7.43
N VAL A 28 4.47 -6.12 7.52
CA VAL A 28 4.74 -4.80 6.97
C VAL A 28 6.01 -4.88 6.15
N ARG A 29 5.98 -4.31 4.96
CA ARG A 29 7.17 -4.11 4.14
C ARG A 29 7.30 -2.65 3.77
N LEU A 30 8.46 -2.09 4.03
CA LEU A 30 8.82 -0.77 3.53
C LEU A 30 9.00 -0.81 2.02
N ASP A 31 8.46 0.19 1.36
CA ASP A 31 8.55 0.40 -0.09
C ASP A 31 9.07 1.82 -0.32
N ARG A 32 10.29 2.05 0.15
CA ARG A 32 10.92 3.38 0.23
C ARG A 32 10.96 4.06 -1.13
N SER A 33 10.79 5.39 -1.10
CA SER A 33 11.01 6.22 -2.27
C SER A 33 12.46 6.13 -2.72
N THR A 34 12.65 6.01 -4.04
CA THR A 34 13.96 6.11 -4.69
C THR A 34 14.14 7.48 -5.36
N GLU A 35 13.13 8.35 -5.28
CA GLU A 35 13.12 9.67 -5.89
C GLU A 35 13.73 10.70 -4.94
N ALA A 36 14.86 11.31 -5.34
CA ALA A 36 15.52 12.33 -4.55
C ALA A 36 14.68 13.61 -4.36
N SER A 37 13.76 13.89 -5.28
CA SER A 37 12.82 15.01 -5.21
C SER A 37 11.59 14.75 -4.34
N ASP A 38 11.38 13.50 -3.93
CA ASP A 38 10.24 13.06 -3.13
C ASP A 38 10.71 12.08 -2.03
N PRO A 39 11.59 12.52 -1.10
CA PRO A 39 12.19 11.65 -0.12
C PRO A 39 11.19 11.23 0.97
N ASP A 40 11.36 10.01 1.47
CA ASP A 40 10.69 9.57 2.69
C ASP A 40 11.12 10.42 3.90
N ALA A 41 10.23 10.61 4.85
CA ALA A 41 10.56 11.21 6.14
C ALA A 41 11.23 10.19 7.07
N SER A 42 11.97 10.71 8.05
CA SER A 42 12.47 9.90 9.17
C SER A 42 11.34 9.52 10.13
N GLY A 43 11.51 8.41 10.82
CA GLY A 43 10.57 7.94 11.83
C GLY A 43 10.15 6.47 11.62
N ALA A 44 9.44 5.96 12.62
CA ALA A 44 8.90 4.60 12.59
C ALA A 44 7.47 4.59 12.02
N ILE A 45 7.17 3.60 11.18
CA ILE A 45 5.80 3.29 10.79
C ILE A 45 5.04 2.82 12.04
N LYS A 46 3.81 3.33 12.19
CA LYS A 46 2.83 2.82 13.16
C LYS A 46 1.68 2.19 12.38
N PHE A 47 1.43 0.91 12.64
CA PHE A 47 0.28 0.20 12.09
C PHE A 47 -0.37 -0.57 13.22
N VAL A 48 -1.55 -0.13 13.66
CA VAL A 48 -2.21 -0.61 14.87
C VAL A 48 -3.69 -0.89 14.61
N ASN A 49 -4.31 -1.71 15.46
CA ASN A 49 -5.76 -1.85 15.47
C ASN A 49 -6.42 -0.53 15.89
N MET A 50 -7.54 -0.18 15.24
CA MET A 50 -8.38 0.96 15.59
C MET A 50 -9.84 0.58 15.37
N GLY A 51 -10.58 0.40 16.48
CA GLY A 51 -11.93 -0.14 16.41
C GLY A 51 -11.96 -1.53 15.78
N THR A 52 -12.75 -1.70 14.72
CA THR A 52 -12.82 -2.94 13.91
C THR A 52 -11.83 -2.94 12.73
N GLY A 53 -11.08 -1.87 12.55
CA GLY A 53 -10.15 -1.66 11.46
C GLY A 53 -8.73 -1.40 11.92
N PHE A 54 -8.01 -0.60 11.14
CA PHE A 54 -6.59 -0.31 11.34
C PHE A 54 -6.32 1.18 11.22
N HIS A 55 -5.23 1.61 11.83
CA HIS A 55 -4.68 2.95 11.67
C HIS A 55 -3.21 2.86 11.27
N ALA A 56 -2.84 3.52 10.19
CA ALA A 56 -1.49 3.58 9.67
C ALA A 56 -0.97 5.02 9.71
N THR A 57 0.22 5.22 10.31
CA THR A 57 0.99 6.47 10.23
C THR A 57 2.30 6.17 9.55
N ASN A 58 2.49 6.72 8.38
CA ASN A 58 3.55 6.37 7.46
C ASN A 58 4.52 7.52 7.20
N PRO A 59 5.67 7.61 7.87
CA PRO A 59 6.76 8.48 7.42
C PRO A 59 7.39 7.98 6.11
N GLN A 60 7.31 6.66 5.86
CA GLN A 60 7.82 5.98 4.66
C GLN A 60 6.69 5.19 3.99
N ALA A 61 6.77 5.01 2.67
CA ALA A 61 5.80 4.18 1.98
C ALA A 61 5.92 2.70 2.41
N ALA A 62 4.76 2.03 2.54
CA ALA A 62 4.70 0.64 2.94
C ALA A 62 3.49 -0.10 2.37
N ILE A 63 3.60 -1.43 2.33
CA ILE A 63 2.49 -2.35 2.15
C ILE A 63 2.27 -3.16 3.43
N TYR A 64 1.01 -3.52 3.68
CA TYR A 64 0.54 -4.25 4.84
C TYR A 64 -0.33 -5.41 4.39
N TRP A 65 -0.05 -6.60 4.87
CA TRP A 65 -0.85 -7.79 4.55
C TRP A 65 -0.87 -8.78 5.70
N ASN A 66 -1.89 -9.61 5.75
CA ASN A 66 -1.88 -10.80 6.57
C ASN A 66 -1.64 -12.01 5.65
N PRO A 67 -0.69 -12.91 5.94
CA PRO A 67 -0.42 -14.09 5.10
C PRO A 67 -1.62 -15.02 4.89
N THR A 68 -2.65 -14.91 5.73
CA THR A 68 -3.91 -15.65 5.56
C THR A 68 -4.90 -14.98 4.62
N ASN A 69 -4.67 -13.71 4.26
CA ASN A 69 -5.50 -12.93 3.35
C ASN A 69 -5.19 -13.28 1.90
N THR A 70 -5.77 -14.37 1.42
CA THR A 70 -5.61 -14.84 0.03
C THR A 70 -6.96 -14.92 -0.67
N VAL A 71 -6.96 -14.71 -1.98
CA VAL A 71 -8.14 -14.82 -2.83
C VAL A 71 -7.76 -15.32 -4.22
N SER A 72 -8.68 -15.99 -4.92
CA SER A 72 -8.51 -16.48 -6.27
C SER A 72 -9.81 -16.43 -7.07
N GLY A 73 -9.71 -16.45 -8.40
CA GLY A 73 -10.83 -16.48 -9.32
C GLY A 73 -11.48 -15.12 -9.51
N ALA A 74 -12.81 -15.10 -9.52
CA ALA A 74 -13.60 -13.86 -9.55
C ALA A 74 -13.93 -13.42 -8.12
N TYR A 75 -13.72 -12.14 -7.82
CA TYR A 75 -13.95 -11.59 -6.47
C TYR A 75 -14.09 -10.07 -6.47
N THR A 76 -14.61 -9.55 -5.38
CA THR A 76 -14.54 -8.13 -5.06
C THR A 76 -13.71 -7.93 -3.80
N LEU A 77 -12.54 -7.28 -3.92
CA LEU A 77 -11.76 -6.77 -2.79
C LEU A 77 -12.21 -5.35 -2.49
N LYS A 78 -12.48 -5.03 -1.23
CA LYS A 78 -12.94 -3.70 -0.81
C LYS A 78 -12.30 -3.25 0.50
N GLY A 79 -12.32 -1.94 0.71
CA GLY A 79 -11.93 -1.30 1.96
C GLY A 79 -12.33 0.18 1.95
N THR A 80 -12.60 0.72 3.12
CA THR A 80 -12.88 2.15 3.32
C THR A 80 -11.67 2.80 3.95
N PHE A 81 -11.19 3.85 3.32
CA PHE A 81 -9.98 4.57 3.72
C PHE A 81 -10.35 6.00 4.10
N THR A 82 -10.02 6.38 5.33
CA THR A 82 -10.15 7.77 5.79
C THR A 82 -8.75 8.36 5.93
N LEU A 83 -8.41 9.29 5.04
CA LEU A 83 -7.25 10.14 5.22
C LEU A 83 -7.50 11.02 6.45
N MET A 84 -6.64 10.92 7.46
CA MET A 84 -6.77 11.64 8.73
C MET A 84 -6.03 12.98 8.70
N ARG A 85 -4.96 13.04 7.90
CA ARG A 85 -4.16 14.25 7.70
C ARG A 85 -3.52 14.23 6.31
N PRO A 86 -3.71 15.29 5.49
CA PRO A 86 -3.07 15.41 4.20
C PRO A 86 -1.56 15.64 4.36
N SER A 87 -0.79 15.15 3.41
CA SER A 87 0.64 15.47 3.28
C SER A 87 0.85 16.80 2.54
N SER A 88 2.09 17.30 2.52
CA SER A 88 2.46 18.53 1.83
C SER A 88 2.30 18.46 0.30
N HIS A 89 2.24 17.26 -0.25
CA HIS A 89 2.03 16.99 -1.68
C HIS A 89 1.12 15.77 -1.85
N ALA A 90 0.66 15.49 -3.09
CA ALA A 90 -0.27 14.40 -3.34
C ALA A 90 0.40 13.05 -3.16
N ASN A 91 0.00 12.33 -2.12
CA ASN A 91 0.41 10.96 -1.83
C ASN A 91 -0.79 10.00 -1.89
N TYR A 92 -0.51 8.71 -2.12
CA TYR A 92 -1.50 7.71 -2.47
C TYR A 92 -1.68 6.65 -1.39
N TYR A 93 -2.91 6.15 -1.22
CA TYR A 93 -3.27 5.06 -0.32
C TYR A 93 -4.40 4.22 -0.93
N GLY A 94 -4.47 2.93 -0.57
CA GLY A 94 -5.53 2.06 -1.06
C GLY A 94 -5.21 0.56 -0.97
N LEU A 95 -5.71 -0.19 -1.94
CA LEU A 95 -5.74 -1.64 -1.98
C LEU A 95 -4.53 -2.26 -2.68
N VAL A 96 -4.05 -3.38 -2.16
CA VAL A 96 -3.07 -4.29 -2.78
C VAL A 96 -3.77 -5.61 -3.08
N PHE A 97 -3.51 -6.21 -4.25
CA PHE A 97 -4.07 -7.49 -4.67
C PHE A 97 -3.10 -8.27 -5.58
N GLY A 98 -3.38 -9.54 -5.82
CA GLY A 98 -2.50 -10.40 -6.65
C GLY A 98 -1.09 -10.54 -6.08
N GLY A 99 -0.95 -10.44 -4.76
CA GLY A 99 0.34 -10.42 -4.09
C GLY A 99 1.00 -11.80 -4.02
N SER A 100 2.30 -11.86 -4.32
CA SER A 100 3.13 -13.05 -4.13
C SER A 100 4.55 -12.67 -3.72
N GLY A 101 5.20 -13.52 -2.92
CA GLY A 101 6.59 -13.31 -2.49
C GLY A 101 6.85 -12.01 -1.75
N LEU A 102 5.85 -11.45 -1.04
CA LEU A 102 5.87 -10.09 -0.50
C LEU A 102 6.98 -9.85 0.52
N GLU A 103 7.52 -10.89 1.15
CA GLU A 103 8.64 -10.80 2.10
C GLU A 103 10.02 -10.76 1.42
N GLY A 104 10.11 -11.25 0.19
CA GLY A 104 11.36 -11.45 -0.52
C GLY A 104 11.68 -10.38 -1.57
N ALA A 105 12.87 -10.49 -2.18
CA ALA A 105 13.30 -9.61 -3.27
C ALA A 105 12.46 -9.80 -4.55
N GLN A 106 11.81 -10.98 -4.70
CA GLN A 106 10.96 -11.33 -5.84
C GLN A 106 9.48 -10.99 -5.60
N GLN A 107 9.20 -9.99 -4.76
CA GLN A 107 7.83 -9.53 -4.52
C GLN A 107 7.13 -9.16 -5.83
N SER A 108 5.86 -9.53 -5.93
CA SER A 108 5.01 -9.10 -7.04
C SER A 108 3.63 -8.78 -6.51
N TYR A 109 3.04 -7.66 -6.92
CA TYR A 109 1.68 -7.28 -6.55
C TYR A 109 1.13 -6.17 -7.45
N LEU A 110 -0.17 -6.06 -7.44
CA LEU A 110 -0.94 -4.98 -8.06
C LEU A 110 -1.47 -4.07 -6.96
N TYR A 111 -1.67 -2.80 -7.28
CA TYR A 111 -2.30 -1.88 -6.35
C TYR A 111 -3.16 -0.84 -7.03
N PHE A 112 -4.29 -0.54 -6.39
CA PHE A 112 -5.23 0.51 -6.75
C PHE A 112 -5.31 1.50 -5.58
N VAL A 113 -4.99 2.75 -5.85
CA VAL A 113 -4.83 3.78 -4.84
C VAL A 113 -5.43 5.10 -5.28
N VAL A 114 -5.83 5.90 -4.30
CA VAL A 114 -6.32 7.28 -4.51
C VAL A 114 -5.46 8.27 -3.74
N ALA A 115 -5.51 9.54 -4.14
CA ALA A 115 -4.76 10.63 -3.53
C ALA A 115 -5.66 11.78 -3.06
N GLN A 116 -5.11 12.58 -2.16
CA GLN A 116 -5.78 13.75 -1.57
C GLN A 116 -6.18 14.83 -2.58
N ASN A 117 -5.63 14.81 -3.78
CA ASN A 117 -5.93 15.75 -4.86
C ASN A 117 -7.01 15.25 -5.85
N GLY A 118 -7.76 14.20 -5.50
CA GLY A 118 -8.82 13.67 -6.33
C GLY A 118 -8.37 12.70 -7.43
N MET A 119 -7.08 12.35 -7.49
CA MET A 119 -6.53 11.41 -8.48
C MET A 119 -6.65 9.96 -8.02
N TRP A 120 -6.69 9.05 -8.98
CA TRP A 120 -6.54 7.60 -8.79
C TRP A 120 -5.35 7.07 -9.60
N LEU A 121 -4.85 5.89 -9.21
CA LEU A 121 -3.67 5.27 -9.82
C LEU A 121 -3.72 3.75 -9.69
N ILE A 122 -3.37 3.04 -10.77
CA ILE A 122 -3.19 1.59 -10.81
C ILE A 122 -1.77 1.30 -11.26
N LYS A 123 -1.05 0.51 -10.48
CA LYS A 123 0.32 0.07 -10.83
C LYS A 123 0.51 -1.41 -10.52
N SER A 124 1.51 -1.98 -11.16
CA SER A 124 2.11 -3.25 -10.79
C SER A 124 3.50 -3.03 -10.20
N ARG A 125 3.88 -3.90 -9.28
CA ARG A 125 5.25 -4.04 -8.79
C ARG A 125 5.77 -5.44 -9.07
N ASN A 126 7.02 -5.53 -9.52
CA ASN A 126 7.74 -6.79 -9.70
C ASN A 126 9.20 -6.57 -9.26
N GLY A 127 9.58 -7.17 -8.15
CA GLY A 127 10.84 -6.87 -7.48
C GLY A 127 10.95 -5.39 -7.13
N ASN A 128 11.98 -4.71 -7.63
CA ASN A 128 12.19 -3.28 -7.44
C ASN A 128 11.53 -2.41 -8.53
N ALA A 129 11.04 -3.01 -9.62
CA ALA A 129 10.42 -2.27 -10.71
C ALA A 129 8.93 -2.03 -10.46
N THR A 130 8.46 -0.84 -10.81
CA THR A 130 7.03 -0.49 -10.85
C THR A 130 6.65 -0.07 -12.26
N ARG A 131 5.41 -0.41 -12.65
CA ARG A 131 4.82 -0.01 -13.93
C ARG A 131 3.44 0.58 -13.69
N THR A 132 3.18 1.74 -14.26
CA THR A 132 1.84 2.34 -14.31
C THR A 132 1.00 1.59 -15.33
N ILE A 133 -0.20 1.20 -14.94
CA ILE A 133 -1.20 0.56 -15.79
C ILE A 133 -2.21 1.60 -16.23
N GLY A 134 -2.74 2.37 -15.28
CA GLY A 134 -3.67 3.46 -15.53
C GLY A 134 -3.64 4.48 -14.40
N GLY A 135 -4.09 5.71 -14.67
CA GLY A 135 -4.23 6.73 -13.62
C GLY A 135 -3.45 8.00 -13.87
N TYR A 136 -3.09 8.66 -12.76
CA TYR A 136 -2.73 10.07 -12.70
C TYR A 136 -3.85 10.96 -13.27
N THR A 137 -5.09 10.48 -13.14
CA THR A 137 -6.30 11.12 -13.65
C THR A 137 -7.19 11.46 -12.48
N SER A 138 -7.71 12.68 -12.44
CA SER A 138 -8.71 13.09 -11.46
C SER A 138 -10.08 12.49 -11.80
N ASN A 139 -10.86 12.22 -10.76
CA ASN A 139 -12.25 11.79 -10.91
C ASN A 139 -13.05 12.33 -9.72
N ASP A 140 -14.24 12.90 -9.97
CA ASP A 140 -15.10 13.49 -8.97
C ASP A 140 -15.60 12.49 -7.91
N ALA A 141 -15.53 11.19 -8.22
CA ALA A 141 -15.81 10.15 -7.25
C ALA A 141 -14.77 10.08 -6.13
N VAL A 142 -13.53 10.54 -6.35
CA VAL A 142 -12.47 10.58 -5.33
C VAL A 142 -12.65 11.85 -4.48
N LYS A 143 -13.10 11.67 -3.25
CA LYS A 143 -13.29 12.79 -2.32
C LYS A 143 -11.96 13.35 -1.86
N MET A 144 -11.79 14.65 -2.01
CA MET A 144 -10.67 15.41 -1.48
C MET A 144 -10.90 15.76 0.00
N PRO A 145 -9.83 16.08 0.76
CA PRO A 145 -9.96 16.55 2.14
C PRO A 145 -10.89 17.76 2.29
N ASP A 146 -11.74 17.71 3.30
CA ASP A 146 -12.58 18.82 3.72
C ASP A 146 -11.80 19.88 4.52
N ALA A 147 -12.51 20.86 5.07
CA ALA A 147 -11.91 21.91 5.88
C ALA A 147 -11.20 21.41 7.15
N THR A 148 -11.47 20.17 7.59
CA THR A 148 -10.76 19.53 8.71
C THR A 148 -9.53 18.74 8.27
N GLY A 149 -9.23 18.71 6.97
CA GLY A 149 -8.14 17.95 6.38
C GLY A 149 -8.44 16.46 6.20
N LYS A 150 -9.70 16.03 6.32
CA LYS A 150 -10.10 14.62 6.23
C LYS A 150 -10.87 14.31 4.96
N SER A 151 -10.67 13.11 4.43
CA SER A 151 -11.49 12.57 3.35
C SER A 151 -11.68 11.05 3.52
N THR A 152 -12.89 10.57 3.23
CA THR A 152 -13.19 9.14 3.27
C THR A 152 -13.57 8.63 1.89
N ASN A 153 -12.85 7.62 1.42
CA ASN A 153 -13.07 6.96 0.14
C ASN A 153 -13.24 5.45 0.33
N ALA A 154 -14.35 4.91 -0.16
CA ALA A 154 -14.56 3.46 -0.28
C ALA A 154 -13.98 3.00 -1.62
N LEU A 155 -13.04 2.06 -1.57
CA LEU A 155 -12.37 1.51 -2.75
C LEU A 155 -12.79 0.06 -2.97
N GLU A 156 -12.99 -0.32 -4.24
CA GLU A 156 -13.22 -1.71 -4.62
C GLU A 156 -12.40 -2.05 -5.87
N VAL A 157 -11.89 -3.28 -5.90
CA VAL A 157 -11.33 -3.94 -7.09
C VAL A 157 -12.22 -5.14 -7.38
N ARG A 158 -13.00 -5.08 -8.47
CA ARG A 158 -13.90 -6.14 -8.89
C ARG A 158 -13.25 -6.95 -10.00
N VAL A 159 -12.77 -8.13 -9.67
CA VAL A 159 -12.08 -9.03 -10.59
C VAL A 159 -13.11 -9.97 -11.22
N GLY A 160 -13.38 -9.77 -12.49
CA GLY A 160 -14.20 -10.64 -13.31
C GLY A 160 -13.37 -11.66 -14.11
N PRO A 161 -14.03 -12.48 -14.93
CA PRO A 161 -13.32 -13.45 -15.77
C PRO A 161 -12.48 -12.80 -16.88
N GLY A 162 -12.90 -11.68 -17.43
CA GLY A 162 -12.23 -10.99 -18.55
C GLY A 162 -11.75 -9.58 -18.26
N ASN A 163 -12.35 -8.90 -17.29
CA ASN A 163 -12.08 -7.51 -16.96
C ASN A 163 -11.95 -7.31 -15.46
N ILE A 164 -11.36 -6.19 -15.10
CA ILE A 164 -11.24 -5.71 -13.72
C ILE A 164 -11.80 -4.30 -13.67
N ASP A 165 -12.80 -4.07 -12.81
CA ASP A 165 -13.34 -2.74 -12.54
C ASP A 165 -12.69 -2.16 -11.28
N PHE A 166 -12.27 -0.91 -11.37
CA PHE A 166 -11.74 -0.13 -10.28
C PHE A 166 -12.80 0.90 -9.86
N VAL A 167 -13.20 0.83 -8.60
CA VAL A 167 -14.37 1.54 -8.11
C VAL A 167 -14.00 2.44 -6.94
N VAL A 168 -14.47 3.68 -6.97
CA VAL A 168 -14.36 4.62 -5.86
C VAL A 168 -15.76 5.13 -5.52
N ASN A 169 -16.15 5.01 -4.26
CA ASN A 169 -17.44 5.51 -3.75
C ASN A 169 -18.64 5.06 -4.61
N ARG A 170 -18.65 3.79 -5.03
CA ARG A 170 -19.65 3.13 -5.89
C ARG A 170 -19.62 3.52 -7.38
N VAL A 171 -18.70 4.39 -7.80
CA VAL A 171 -18.51 4.78 -9.19
C VAL A 171 -17.35 3.98 -9.79
N VAL A 172 -17.55 3.32 -10.93
CA VAL A 172 -16.45 2.71 -11.70
C VAL A 172 -15.65 3.84 -12.31
N VAL A 173 -14.43 4.04 -11.82
CA VAL A 173 -13.52 5.09 -12.30
C VAL A 173 -12.66 4.61 -13.46
N HIS A 174 -12.50 3.29 -13.58
CA HIS A 174 -11.71 2.67 -14.65
C HIS A 174 -12.04 1.19 -14.80
N THR A 175 -11.92 0.67 -16.01
CA THR A 175 -12.03 -0.77 -16.35
C THR A 175 -10.84 -1.15 -17.22
N GLU A 176 -10.18 -2.25 -16.88
CA GLU A 176 -9.07 -2.81 -17.67
C GLU A 176 -9.32 -4.28 -18.02
N PRO A 177 -8.89 -4.73 -19.20
CA PRO A 177 -8.84 -6.16 -19.51
C PRO A 177 -7.91 -6.91 -18.54
N LYS A 178 -8.32 -8.12 -18.15
CA LYS A 178 -7.50 -9.00 -17.29
C LYS A 178 -6.37 -9.65 -18.11
N THR A 179 -5.46 -8.85 -18.64
CA THR A 179 -4.35 -9.25 -19.51
C THR A 179 -3.03 -8.62 -19.07
N GLY A 180 -1.92 -9.05 -19.64
CA GLY A 180 -0.61 -8.49 -19.34
C GLY A 180 -0.26 -8.52 -17.86
N ALA A 181 0.06 -7.38 -17.26
CA ALA A 181 0.34 -7.27 -15.83
C ALA A 181 -0.87 -7.61 -14.94
N LEU A 182 -2.08 -7.42 -15.46
CA LEU A 182 -3.35 -7.71 -14.77
C LEU A 182 -3.84 -9.16 -14.96
N ALA A 183 -3.12 -10.01 -15.68
CA ALA A 183 -3.51 -11.40 -15.86
C ALA A 183 -3.44 -12.23 -14.56
N LYS A 184 -2.59 -11.82 -13.61
CA LYS A 184 -2.38 -12.49 -12.31
C LYS A 184 -2.97 -11.65 -11.19
N THR A 185 -4.22 -11.93 -10.84
CA THR A 185 -4.96 -11.25 -9.76
C THR A 185 -5.13 -12.10 -8.50
N ASP A 186 -4.86 -13.40 -8.62
CA ASP A 186 -4.91 -14.36 -7.50
C ASP A 186 -3.71 -14.18 -6.57
N GLY A 187 -3.92 -14.37 -5.28
CA GLY A 187 -2.86 -14.32 -4.28
C GLY A 187 -3.22 -13.49 -3.05
N LEU A 188 -2.20 -12.91 -2.44
CA LEU A 188 -2.35 -12.10 -1.24
C LEU A 188 -3.00 -10.75 -1.54
N TYR A 189 -3.84 -10.29 -0.61
CA TYR A 189 -4.37 -8.92 -0.64
C TYR A 189 -4.04 -8.18 0.66
N GLY A 190 -4.08 -6.85 0.57
CA GLY A 190 -3.73 -5.99 1.68
C GLY A 190 -3.90 -4.51 1.35
N ILE A 191 -3.05 -3.70 1.94
CA ILE A 191 -3.13 -2.24 1.96
C ILE A 191 -1.80 -1.66 1.51
N ARG A 192 -1.84 -0.56 0.76
CA ARG A 192 -0.71 0.32 0.51
C ARG A 192 -0.98 1.70 1.08
N VAL A 193 -0.01 2.25 1.80
CA VAL A 193 0.00 3.65 2.24
C VAL A 193 1.36 4.24 1.88
N ASN A 194 1.36 5.32 1.10
CA ASN A 194 2.59 6.03 0.77
C ASN A 194 3.09 6.85 1.96
N HIS A 195 4.25 7.50 1.79
CA HIS A 195 4.89 8.27 2.83
C HIS A 195 4.09 9.55 3.21
N LEU A 196 4.39 10.11 4.37
CA LEU A 196 3.79 11.34 4.91
C LEU A 196 2.26 11.28 5.05
N LEU A 197 1.68 10.08 5.17
CA LEU A 197 0.26 9.88 5.31
C LEU A 197 -0.12 9.31 6.67
N GLU A 198 -1.33 9.70 7.11
CA GLU A 198 -2.04 9.13 8.24
C GLU A 198 -3.42 8.69 7.77
N VAL A 199 -3.69 7.36 7.81
CA VAL A 199 -4.87 6.76 7.20
C VAL A 199 -5.52 5.77 8.16
N GLN A 200 -6.84 5.88 8.36
CA GLN A 200 -7.66 4.84 8.97
C GLN A 200 -8.22 3.92 7.88
N ILE A 201 -8.26 2.63 8.14
CA ILE A 201 -8.73 1.62 7.20
C ILE A 201 -9.80 0.76 7.88
N ASP A 202 -11.00 0.70 7.31
CA ASP A 202 -12.13 -0.07 7.80
C ASP A 202 -12.66 -1.02 6.74
N GLY A 203 -13.24 -2.14 7.16
CA GLY A 203 -13.97 -3.07 6.30
C GLY A 203 -13.14 -3.70 5.18
N LEU A 204 -11.81 -3.83 5.37
CA LEU A 204 -10.97 -4.56 4.42
C LEU A 204 -11.41 -6.02 4.35
N GLY A 205 -11.75 -6.47 3.17
CA GLY A 205 -12.18 -7.85 2.98
C GLY A 205 -12.55 -8.16 1.53
N VAL A 206 -12.83 -9.44 1.29
CA VAL A 206 -13.23 -9.96 -0.02
C VAL A 206 -14.61 -10.61 0.05
N SER A 207 -15.32 -10.56 -1.08
CA SER A 207 -16.53 -11.34 -1.35
C SER A 207 -16.42 -11.99 -2.71
N GLN A 208 -16.97 -13.18 -2.85
CA GLN A 208 -17.10 -13.96 -4.10
C GLN A 208 -18.55 -14.06 -4.49
#